data_056d96213a0220985bc5cb8bfaa9ea5c
#
_entry.id   056d96213a0220985bc5cb8bfaa9ea5c
#
_cell.length_a   1.000
_cell.length_b   1.000
_cell.length_c   1.000
_cell.angle_alpha   90.00
_cell.angle_beta   90.00
_cell.angle_gamma   90.00
#
_symmetry.space_group_name_H-M   'P 1'
#
loop_
_entity.id
_entity.type
_entity.pdbx_description
1 polymer ?
#
loop_
_entity_poly.entity_id
_entity_poly.type
_entity_poly.pdbx_seq_one_letter_code
_entity_poly.pdbx_strand_id
1 'polypeptide(L)'
;MDWITGISKAIDYIEEHITEPTDYTRAAKEACSSPFNFQRVFALLCGYTLGDYVRMRRLTLAGEELLSTYAKVIDVALKYGYDSPELVWAPVFFVLRKGGKNVILIEESNIERKTPMRRFLKFFARLFVLLLGLSLCISPLGGFATYNLEYEQAVGNPLKGFMPFYKQGGAADSVPYSMEWFYVPLSALMSDSGEYTIREGLEPYLEEISARGNQAVFRVYLDYPGSSIGEKAVPQFIWDMGIKKEHYDEYGGGWFPDYSDGRLIDILCDFVRELAREYDGDRRIAYITTGLLGHWGEWHVCLPELEASKEQKAKIISAFAENFKTTRILTRYPGTPGTTRGGNVGFHDDSFTHSTLYGESWYFMSKMKKAHQTGAWKNQPIGGEFRPEGQSAFLSGAPLDGYQDYSECVNVTHCSWLMMAGAFEENLGADEIERAKTASAALGYDFTVTDARAMKIFGKTYAFVTIKNTGVAPIYYDLGVSFGVGNEKNAQWTKAENQKLCRLMPGKSAVFSAQISIDDGQSLFVRIEKPLENGKPIRFSNSSERQCADGSLELGNMMRF
;
A
#
# COMPACT_ATOMS: atom_id res chain seq x y z
N MET A 1 -21.10 -12.56 37.30
CA MET A 1 -21.54 -11.17 37.06
C MET A 1 -21.60 -11.00 35.57
N ASP A 2 -22.69 -10.49 35.05
CA ASP A 2 -22.83 -10.23 33.61
C ASP A 2 -21.89 -9.12 33.19
N TRP A 3 -21.14 -9.34 32.11
CA TRP A 3 -20.15 -8.37 31.57
C TRP A 3 -20.79 -7.02 31.23
N ILE A 4 -22.03 -7.00 30.80
CA ILE A 4 -22.76 -5.77 30.48
C ILE A 4 -22.92 -4.91 31.75
N THR A 5 -23.34 -5.50 32.86
CA THR A 5 -23.46 -4.83 34.15
C THR A 5 -22.09 -4.34 34.67
N GLY A 6 -21.04 -5.14 34.49
CA GLY A 6 -19.68 -4.77 34.92
C GLY A 6 -19.12 -3.57 34.11
N ILE A 7 -19.31 -3.58 32.78
CA ILE A 7 -18.88 -2.46 31.92
C ILE A 7 -19.70 -1.20 32.24
N SER A 8 -21.01 -1.29 32.48
CA SER A 8 -21.82 -0.13 32.86
C SER A 8 -21.26 0.57 34.09
N LYS A 9 -20.99 -0.20 35.18
CA LYS A 9 -20.38 0.35 36.39
C LYS A 9 -19.03 1.00 36.19
N ALA A 10 -18.19 0.41 35.32
CA ALA A 10 -16.90 0.99 34.99
C ALA A 10 -17.03 2.26 34.18
N ILE A 11 -18.02 2.34 33.28
CA ILE A 11 -18.35 3.57 32.52
C ILE A 11 -18.85 4.65 33.48
N ASP A 12 -19.76 4.34 34.38
CA ASP A 12 -20.29 5.28 35.37
C ASP A 12 -19.15 5.88 36.23
N TYR A 13 -18.23 5.03 36.70
CA TYR A 13 -17.02 5.48 37.38
C TYR A 13 -16.17 6.43 36.54
N ILE A 14 -15.94 6.11 35.24
CA ILE A 14 -15.16 6.95 34.33
C ILE A 14 -15.85 8.28 34.08
N GLU A 15 -17.17 8.30 33.90
CA GLU A 15 -17.95 9.54 33.68
C GLU A 15 -17.92 10.45 34.91
N GLU A 16 -18.00 9.91 36.12
CA GLU A 16 -17.90 10.65 37.38
C GLU A 16 -16.51 11.32 37.57
N HIS A 17 -15.45 10.71 37.01
CA HIS A 17 -14.05 11.17 37.12
C HIS A 17 -13.47 11.63 35.80
N ILE A 18 -14.31 12.05 34.83
CA ILE A 18 -13.91 12.30 33.45
C ILE A 18 -12.88 13.44 33.28
N THR A 19 -12.88 14.39 34.18
CA THR A 19 -11.95 15.54 34.20
C THR A 19 -10.60 15.22 34.89
N GLU A 20 -10.51 14.09 35.58
CA GLU A 20 -9.32 13.65 36.30
C GLU A 20 -8.43 12.74 35.41
N PRO A 21 -7.15 12.52 35.77
CA PRO A 21 -6.35 11.47 35.13
C PRO A 21 -7.03 10.12 35.25
N THR A 22 -7.28 9.45 34.13
CA THR A 22 -8.07 8.23 34.10
C THR A 22 -7.35 7.06 34.78
N ASP A 23 -7.91 6.55 35.90
CA ASP A 23 -7.42 5.34 36.57
C ASP A 23 -8.09 4.08 35.97
N TYR A 24 -7.45 3.53 34.95
CA TYR A 24 -7.92 2.29 34.28
C TYR A 24 -7.91 1.08 35.22
N THR A 25 -7.09 1.08 36.26
CA THR A 25 -7.04 -0.02 37.25
C THR A 25 -8.29 -0.01 38.12
N ARG A 26 -8.74 1.15 38.53
CA ARG A 26 -9.94 1.31 39.33
C ARG A 26 -11.21 1.06 38.51
N ALA A 27 -11.27 1.57 37.27
CA ALA A 27 -12.37 1.26 36.37
C ALA A 27 -12.50 -0.25 36.11
N ALA A 28 -11.41 -0.98 35.96
CA ALA A 28 -11.41 -2.43 35.82
C ALA A 28 -11.91 -3.16 37.10
N LYS A 29 -11.61 -2.64 38.29
CA LYS A 29 -12.12 -3.18 39.56
C LYS A 29 -13.63 -3.03 39.65
N GLU A 30 -14.21 -1.92 39.20
CA GLU A 30 -15.67 -1.74 39.17
C GLU A 30 -16.34 -2.80 38.24
N ALA A 31 -15.63 -3.20 37.17
CA ALA A 31 -16.05 -4.31 36.30
C ALA A 31 -15.70 -5.71 36.87
N CYS A 32 -15.15 -5.81 38.07
CA CYS A 32 -14.64 -7.06 38.66
C CYS A 32 -13.65 -7.80 37.76
N SER A 33 -12.75 -7.07 37.09
CA SER A 33 -11.83 -7.61 36.10
C SER A 33 -10.39 -7.09 36.29
N SER A 34 -9.41 -7.77 35.69
CA SER A 34 -8.06 -7.21 35.57
C SER A 34 -8.04 -6.09 34.54
N PRO A 35 -7.14 -5.08 34.67
CA PRO A 35 -7.05 -3.95 33.72
C PRO A 35 -6.88 -4.39 32.26
N PHE A 36 -6.06 -5.40 32.02
CA PHE A 36 -5.83 -5.94 30.69
C PHE A 36 -7.07 -6.59 30.08
N ASN A 37 -7.73 -7.45 30.86
CA ASN A 37 -8.92 -8.15 30.40
C ASN A 37 -10.11 -7.20 30.22
N PHE A 38 -10.28 -6.23 31.11
CA PHE A 38 -11.30 -5.19 31.01
C PHE A 38 -11.15 -4.37 29.72
N GLN A 39 -9.96 -3.85 29.43
CA GLN A 39 -9.72 -3.08 28.21
C GLN A 39 -9.98 -3.89 26.92
N ARG A 40 -9.61 -5.17 26.93
CA ARG A 40 -9.85 -6.08 25.80
C ARG A 40 -11.34 -6.34 25.59
N VAL A 41 -12.08 -6.65 26.66
CA VAL A 41 -13.53 -6.93 26.58
C VAL A 41 -14.31 -5.65 26.25
N PHE A 42 -13.91 -4.51 26.82
CA PHE A 42 -14.47 -3.21 26.47
C PHE A 42 -14.32 -2.92 24.96
N ALA A 43 -13.12 -3.10 24.42
CA ALA A 43 -12.88 -2.88 22.99
C ALA A 43 -13.69 -3.83 22.08
N LEU A 44 -13.88 -5.08 22.51
CA LEU A 44 -14.69 -6.06 21.78
C LEU A 44 -16.18 -5.69 21.77
N LEU A 45 -16.71 -5.18 22.88
CA LEU A 45 -18.14 -4.88 23.03
C LEU A 45 -18.49 -3.48 22.50
N CYS A 46 -17.61 -2.50 22.69
CA CYS A 46 -17.87 -1.10 22.32
C CYS A 46 -17.33 -0.74 20.92
N GLY A 47 -16.49 -1.59 20.32
CA GLY A 47 -15.91 -1.36 18.98
C GLY A 47 -14.77 -0.33 18.93
N TYR A 48 -14.33 0.21 20.06
CA TYR A 48 -13.22 1.15 20.19
C TYR A 48 -12.51 0.99 21.54
N THR A 49 -11.27 1.49 21.65
CA THR A 49 -10.51 1.33 22.89
C THR A 49 -11.07 2.19 24.02
N LEU A 50 -10.81 1.79 25.27
CA LEU A 50 -11.20 2.57 26.45
C LEU A 50 -10.57 3.98 26.44
N GLY A 51 -9.33 4.10 25.96
CA GLY A 51 -8.66 5.40 25.79
C GLY A 51 -9.35 6.29 24.75
N ASP A 52 -9.81 5.72 23.63
CA ASP A 52 -10.59 6.46 22.62
C ASP A 52 -11.95 6.89 23.17
N TYR A 53 -12.62 6.04 23.98
CA TYR A 53 -13.85 6.42 24.66
C TYR A 53 -13.65 7.66 25.53
N VAL A 54 -12.68 7.63 26.45
CA VAL A 54 -12.38 8.74 27.37
C VAL A 54 -12.05 10.01 26.56
N ARG A 55 -11.23 9.89 25.52
CA ARG A 55 -10.86 11.03 24.67
C ARG A 55 -12.07 11.63 23.95
N MET A 56 -12.90 10.82 23.32
CA MET A 56 -14.10 11.29 22.62
C MET A 56 -15.10 11.93 23.60
N ARG A 57 -15.27 11.34 24.78
CA ARG A 57 -16.18 11.85 25.79
C ARG A 57 -15.75 13.19 26.36
N ARG A 58 -14.45 13.35 26.68
CA ARG A 58 -13.86 14.63 27.08
C ARG A 58 -14.05 15.72 26.03
N LEU A 59 -13.82 15.41 24.76
CA LEU A 59 -14.05 16.35 23.65
C LEU A 59 -15.52 16.74 23.52
N THR A 60 -16.44 15.80 23.71
CA THR A 60 -17.88 16.07 23.68
C THR A 60 -18.27 17.03 24.79
N LEU A 61 -17.88 16.73 26.03
CA LEU A 61 -18.20 17.57 27.19
C LEU A 61 -17.53 18.94 27.13
N ALA A 62 -16.28 19.02 26.67
CA ALA A 62 -15.60 20.29 26.42
C ALA A 62 -16.33 21.13 25.37
N GLY A 63 -16.80 20.49 24.28
CA GLY A 63 -17.61 21.16 23.27
C GLY A 63 -18.96 21.65 23.81
N GLU A 64 -19.65 20.86 24.62
CA GLU A 64 -20.90 21.25 25.29
C GLU A 64 -20.70 22.42 26.24
N GLU A 65 -19.63 22.44 27.03
CA GLU A 65 -19.29 23.51 27.94
C GLU A 65 -18.94 24.81 27.22
N LEU A 66 -18.14 24.73 26.13
CA LEU A 66 -17.84 25.88 25.28
C LEU A 66 -19.07 26.47 24.60
N LEU A 67 -20.06 25.64 24.27
CA LEU A 67 -21.33 26.09 23.66
C LEU A 67 -22.32 26.62 24.68
N SER A 68 -22.27 26.19 25.93
CA SER A 68 -23.22 26.53 26.98
C SER A 68 -22.75 27.63 27.96
N THR A 69 -21.44 27.94 27.95
CA THR A 69 -20.82 28.89 28.88
C THR A 69 -20.00 29.93 28.13
N TYR A 70 -19.58 30.99 28.82
CA TYR A 70 -18.59 31.99 28.34
C TYR A 70 -17.17 31.66 28.77
N ALA A 71 -16.88 30.38 29.10
CA ALA A 71 -15.55 29.97 29.51
C ALA A 71 -14.54 30.14 28.37
N LYS A 72 -13.32 30.53 28.71
CA LYS A 72 -12.23 30.63 27.72
C LYS A 72 -11.86 29.22 27.24
N VAL A 73 -11.56 29.08 25.97
CA VAL A 73 -11.17 27.80 25.35
C VAL A 73 -9.99 27.14 26.06
N ILE A 74 -9.03 27.96 26.54
CA ILE A 74 -7.87 27.46 27.29
C ILE A 74 -8.28 26.85 28.65
N ASP A 75 -9.22 27.46 29.36
CA ASP A 75 -9.66 27.00 30.68
C ASP A 75 -10.43 25.67 30.54
N VAL A 76 -11.28 25.57 29.52
CA VAL A 76 -12.01 24.33 29.21
C VAL A 76 -11.04 23.24 28.73
N ALA A 77 -10.05 23.56 27.89
CA ALA A 77 -9.05 22.59 27.47
C ALA A 77 -8.29 22.01 28.67
N LEU A 78 -7.78 22.85 29.57
CA LEU A 78 -7.09 22.41 30.78
C LEU A 78 -7.99 21.60 31.71
N LYS A 79 -9.26 21.98 31.89
CA LYS A 79 -10.23 21.24 32.70
C LYS A 79 -10.45 19.81 32.23
N TYR A 80 -10.45 19.58 30.92
CA TYR A 80 -10.64 18.24 30.33
C TYR A 80 -9.32 17.53 30.01
N GLY A 81 -8.18 18.05 30.52
CA GLY A 81 -6.87 17.38 30.45
C GLY A 81 -6.16 17.51 29.12
N TYR A 82 -6.35 18.64 28.41
CA TYR A 82 -5.64 19.00 27.18
C TYR A 82 -4.66 20.12 27.43
N ASP A 83 -3.41 19.95 27.01
CA ASP A 83 -2.32 20.90 27.24
C ASP A 83 -2.39 22.15 26.34
N SER A 84 -3.24 22.14 25.32
CA SER A 84 -3.41 23.29 24.43
C SER A 84 -4.85 23.45 23.91
N PRO A 85 -5.28 24.70 23.62
CA PRO A 85 -6.61 24.99 23.06
C PRO A 85 -6.88 24.31 21.71
N GLU A 86 -5.82 24.13 20.90
CA GLU A 86 -5.90 23.56 19.55
C GLU A 86 -6.38 22.10 19.58
N LEU A 87 -6.02 21.36 20.62
CA LEU A 87 -6.41 19.95 20.80
C LEU A 87 -7.91 19.78 21.07
N VAL A 88 -8.56 20.82 21.58
CA VAL A 88 -10.03 20.83 21.80
C VAL A 88 -10.74 21.53 20.66
N TRP A 89 -10.23 22.68 20.20
CA TRP A 89 -10.90 23.50 19.19
C TRP A 89 -10.94 22.86 17.82
N ALA A 90 -9.85 22.26 17.36
CA ALA A 90 -9.78 21.66 16.02
C ALA A 90 -10.74 20.47 15.84
N PRO A 91 -10.86 19.51 16.76
CA PRO A 91 -11.85 18.43 16.67
C PRO A 91 -13.30 18.93 16.78
N VAL A 92 -13.59 19.87 17.69
CA VAL A 92 -14.92 20.47 17.86
C VAL A 92 -15.34 21.22 16.59
N PHE A 93 -14.43 21.99 16.00
CA PHE A 93 -14.67 22.72 14.74
C PHE A 93 -14.89 21.76 13.56
N PHE A 94 -14.16 20.65 13.49
CA PHE A 94 -14.32 19.63 12.46
C PHE A 94 -15.68 18.92 12.53
N VAL A 95 -16.17 18.65 13.73
CA VAL A 95 -17.52 18.05 13.94
C VAL A 95 -18.61 19.04 13.52
N LEU A 96 -18.46 20.32 13.85
CA LEU A 96 -19.42 21.37 13.45
C LEU A 96 -19.41 21.63 11.93
N ARG A 97 -18.25 21.51 11.27
CA ARG A 97 -18.10 21.68 9.82
C ARG A 97 -18.71 20.53 8.99
N LYS A 98 -18.69 19.30 9.49
CA LYS A 98 -19.35 18.14 8.85
C LYS A 98 -20.88 18.27 8.84
N GLY A 99 -21.46 19.10 9.69
CA GLY A 99 -22.90 19.37 9.75
C GLY A 99 -23.43 20.35 8.72
N GLY A 100 -22.62 20.84 7.76
CA GLY A 100 -23.09 21.50 6.53
C GLY A 100 -23.71 22.88 6.68
N LYS A 101 -23.33 23.68 7.68
CA LYS A 101 -23.69 25.11 7.74
C LYS A 101 -22.48 25.95 8.14
N ASN A 102 -22.17 26.96 7.31
CA ASN A 102 -21.15 27.97 7.58
C ASN A 102 -21.47 28.72 8.88
N VAL A 103 -20.67 28.53 9.91
CA VAL A 103 -20.68 29.37 11.09
C VAL A 103 -19.63 30.45 10.85
N ILE A 104 -20.11 31.69 10.67
CA ILE A 104 -19.29 32.88 10.52
C ILE A 104 -18.56 33.12 11.85
N LEU A 105 -17.22 33.20 11.78
CA LEU A 105 -16.38 33.69 12.87
C LEU A 105 -16.78 35.14 13.17
N ILE A 106 -17.29 35.40 14.36
CA ILE A 106 -17.47 36.76 14.87
C ILE A 106 -16.23 37.07 15.72
N GLU A 107 -15.42 37.99 15.19
CA GLU A 107 -14.41 38.69 15.95
C GLU A 107 -15.02 39.34 17.21
N GLU A 108 -14.23 39.40 18.28
CA GLU A 108 -14.61 40.06 19.52
C GLU A 108 -14.97 41.54 19.27
N SER A 109 -16.26 41.87 19.17
CA SER A 109 -16.80 43.15 19.56
C SER A 109 -18.33 43.12 19.59
N ASN A 110 -18.85 43.33 20.81
CA ASN A 110 -20.20 43.85 21.12
C ASN A 110 -21.41 43.27 20.42
N ILE A 111 -22.10 42.31 21.05
CA ILE A 111 -23.55 42.14 20.86
C ILE A 111 -24.25 42.01 22.20
N GLU A 112 -25.19 42.96 22.41
CA GLU A 112 -26.05 43.06 23.57
C GLU A 112 -27.02 41.87 23.71
N ARG A 113 -27.32 41.59 24.99
CA ARG A 113 -28.24 40.55 25.47
C ARG A 113 -29.64 40.74 24.95
N LYS A 114 -30.25 39.76 24.32
CA LYS A 114 -31.69 39.38 24.51
C LYS A 114 -32.01 38.02 23.86
N THR A 115 -32.47 37.10 24.70
CA THR A 115 -33.27 35.88 24.43
C THR A 115 -32.66 34.71 23.63
N PRO A 116 -31.91 33.78 24.24
CA PRO A 116 -31.49 32.56 23.55
C PRO A 116 -32.28 31.30 23.92
N MET A 117 -32.80 31.16 25.15
CA MET A 117 -33.31 29.87 25.65
C MET A 117 -34.47 29.26 24.86
N ARG A 118 -35.41 30.05 24.38
CA ARG A 118 -36.60 29.58 23.63
C ARG A 118 -36.27 29.18 22.18
N ARG A 119 -35.24 29.79 21.58
CA ARG A 119 -34.72 29.41 20.26
C ARG A 119 -33.87 28.18 20.34
N PHE A 120 -33.10 28.02 21.42
CA PHE A 120 -32.24 26.87 21.70
C PHE A 120 -33.06 25.61 21.95
N LEU A 121 -34.11 25.67 22.80
CA LEU A 121 -35.02 24.52 22.99
C LEU A 121 -35.74 24.12 21.70
N LYS A 122 -36.14 25.10 20.87
CA LYS A 122 -36.75 24.81 19.56
C LYS A 122 -35.75 24.25 18.57
N PHE A 123 -34.50 24.61 18.65
CA PHE A 123 -33.41 24.03 17.84
C PHE A 123 -33.13 22.58 18.26
N PHE A 124 -33.00 22.30 19.56
CA PHE A 124 -32.80 20.93 20.05
C PHE A 124 -34.04 20.05 19.85
N ALA A 125 -35.24 20.57 20.03
CA ALA A 125 -36.45 19.84 19.68
C ALA A 125 -36.52 19.53 18.17
N ARG A 126 -36.12 20.48 17.30
CA ARG A 126 -35.99 20.23 15.85
C ARG A 126 -34.87 19.28 15.50
N LEU A 127 -33.72 19.38 16.18
CA LEU A 127 -32.60 18.45 16.00
C LEU A 127 -32.97 17.05 16.51
N PHE A 128 -33.69 16.94 17.63
CA PHE A 128 -34.19 15.67 18.16
C PHE A 128 -35.26 15.06 17.26
N VAL A 129 -36.18 15.85 16.74
CA VAL A 129 -37.17 15.41 15.73
C VAL A 129 -36.47 15.05 14.42
N LEU A 130 -35.39 15.75 14.05
CA LEU A 130 -34.58 15.45 12.85
C LEU A 130 -33.77 14.17 13.05
N LEU A 131 -33.22 13.93 14.27
CA LEU A 131 -32.52 12.70 14.63
C LEU A 131 -33.47 11.52 14.80
N LEU A 132 -34.69 11.73 15.35
CA LEU A 132 -35.76 10.74 15.37
C LEU A 132 -36.27 10.45 13.95
N GLY A 133 -36.46 11.50 13.12
CA GLY A 133 -36.76 11.38 11.69
C GLY A 133 -35.67 10.65 10.92
N LEU A 134 -34.39 10.93 11.20
CA LEU A 134 -33.25 10.17 10.66
C LEU A 134 -33.29 8.70 11.10
N SER A 135 -33.59 8.44 12.37
CA SER A 135 -33.73 7.07 12.90
C SER A 135 -34.89 6.30 12.27
N LEU A 136 -35.99 6.99 11.93
CA LEU A 136 -37.14 6.41 11.22
C LEU A 136 -36.95 6.34 9.69
N CYS A 137 -36.05 7.15 9.12
CA CYS A 137 -35.71 7.10 7.69
C CYS A 137 -34.55 6.15 7.36
N ILE A 138 -33.80 5.67 8.35
CA ILE A 138 -32.83 4.61 8.24
C ILE A 138 -33.57 3.29 8.51
N SER A 139 -34.42 2.89 7.58
CA SER A 139 -34.85 1.49 7.56
C SER A 139 -33.66 0.67 7.05
N PRO A 140 -33.09 -0.26 7.81
CA PRO A 140 -32.18 -1.23 7.22
C PRO A 140 -32.99 -2.04 6.21
N LEU A 141 -32.81 -1.71 4.91
CA LEU A 141 -33.25 -2.59 3.85
C LEU A 141 -32.31 -3.78 3.87
N GLY A 142 -32.86 -4.92 4.28
CA GLY A 142 -32.34 -6.24 4.11
C GLY A 142 -30.84 -6.38 4.22
N GLY A 143 -30.35 -7.02 5.29
CA GLY A 143 -28.99 -7.55 5.25
C GLY A 143 -28.88 -8.46 4.04
N PHE A 144 -27.77 -8.36 3.29
CA PHE A 144 -27.44 -9.40 2.33
C PHE A 144 -27.40 -10.73 3.10
N ALA A 145 -27.89 -11.81 2.50
CA ALA A 145 -27.52 -13.12 2.98
C ALA A 145 -25.98 -13.13 2.96
N THR A 146 -25.37 -13.06 4.13
CA THR A 146 -23.93 -13.20 4.26
C THR A 146 -23.62 -14.64 3.92
N TYR A 147 -23.37 -14.89 2.67
CA TYR A 147 -22.74 -16.12 2.27
C TYR A 147 -21.35 -16.16 2.88
N ASN A 148 -20.88 -17.36 3.12
CA ASN A 148 -19.60 -17.62 3.74
C ASN A 148 -18.49 -16.76 3.08
N LEU A 149 -18.02 -15.74 3.80
CA LEU A 149 -16.90 -14.88 3.38
C LEU A 149 -15.59 -15.50 3.89
N GLU A 150 -15.47 -16.85 3.84
CA GLU A 150 -14.28 -17.55 4.25
C GLU A 150 -13.05 -17.01 3.52
N TYR A 151 -11.96 -16.95 4.29
CA TYR A 151 -10.66 -16.56 3.77
C TYR A 151 -10.09 -17.68 2.90
N GLU A 152 -9.73 -17.36 1.66
CA GLU A 152 -8.99 -18.20 0.75
C GLU A 152 -7.95 -17.32 0.05
N GLN A 153 -6.67 -17.62 0.22
CA GLN A 153 -5.59 -16.75 -0.24
C GLN A 153 -5.58 -16.62 -1.77
N ALA A 154 -5.64 -15.39 -2.27
CA ALA A 154 -5.57 -15.12 -3.69
C ALA A 154 -4.14 -15.26 -4.24
N VAL A 155 -3.99 -15.98 -5.34
CA VAL A 155 -2.70 -16.21 -6.02
C VAL A 155 -2.70 -15.50 -7.38
N GLY A 156 -1.54 -14.97 -7.80
CA GLY A 156 -1.36 -14.35 -9.11
C GLY A 156 -1.94 -12.94 -9.25
N ASN A 157 -2.25 -12.27 -8.14
CA ASN A 157 -2.70 -10.88 -8.16
C ASN A 157 -1.63 -9.93 -8.75
N PRO A 158 -2.04 -8.88 -9.50
CA PRO A 158 -1.14 -7.88 -10.08
C PRO A 158 -0.28 -7.16 -9.04
N LEU A 159 0.89 -6.65 -9.46
CA LEU A 159 1.79 -5.79 -8.68
C LEU A 159 2.39 -6.47 -7.43
N LYS A 160 2.33 -7.80 -7.34
CA LYS A 160 2.87 -8.58 -6.21
C LYS A 160 3.26 -10.00 -6.64
N GLY A 161 3.97 -10.69 -5.75
CA GLY A 161 4.29 -12.11 -5.91
C GLY A 161 5.57 -12.38 -6.69
N PHE A 162 5.75 -13.63 -7.07
CA PHE A 162 6.88 -14.06 -7.89
C PHE A 162 6.70 -13.65 -9.35
N MET A 163 7.80 -13.40 -10.04
CA MET A 163 7.83 -13.15 -11.47
C MET A 163 8.97 -13.89 -12.17
N PRO A 164 8.76 -14.36 -13.41
CA PRO A 164 9.80 -14.93 -14.26
C PRO A 164 10.63 -13.86 -14.95
N PHE A 165 11.70 -14.27 -15.61
CA PHE A 165 12.29 -13.50 -16.69
C PHE A 165 11.33 -13.42 -17.90
N TYR A 166 11.45 -12.34 -18.64
CA TYR A 166 10.77 -12.18 -19.92
C TYR A 166 11.02 -13.37 -20.84
N LYS A 167 9.93 -13.93 -21.41
CA LYS A 167 9.95 -15.14 -22.25
C LYS A 167 10.47 -16.40 -21.54
N GLN A 168 10.60 -16.41 -20.24
CA GLN A 168 10.84 -17.66 -19.54
C GLN A 168 9.54 -18.49 -19.58
N GLY A 169 9.55 -19.53 -20.39
CA GLY A 169 8.42 -20.46 -20.59
C GLY A 169 8.17 -21.36 -19.39
N GLY A 170 7.71 -22.57 -19.65
CA GLY A 170 7.65 -23.65 -18.70
C GLY A 170 6.42 -23.64 -17.80
N ALA A 171 6.62 -23.67 -16.49
CA ALA A 171 5.57 -23.79 -15.48
C ALA A 171 4.69 -22.53 -15.31
N ALA A 172 4.72 -21.59 -16.22
CA ALA A 172 3.95 -20.34 -16.17
C ALA A 172 2.44 -20.55 -15.95
N ASP A 173 1.87 -21.64 -16.47
CA ASP A 173 0.47 -22.02 -16.24
C ASP A 173 0.25 -22.65 -14.86
N SER A 174 1.31 -23.16 -14.23
CA SER A 174 1.26 -23.85 -12.94
C SER A 174 1.45 -22.88 -11.76
N VAL A 175 2.34 -21.90 -11.89
CA VAL A 175 2.58 -20.85 -10.88
C VAL A 175 2.08 -19.51 -11.44
N PRO A 176 0.92 -19.01 -11.01
CA PRO A 176 0.37 -17.76 -11.52
C PRO A 176 1.26 -16.56 -11.23
N TYR A 177 1.49 -15.72 -12.23
CA TYR A 177 2.26 -14.47 -12.12
C TYR A 177 1.56 -13.36 -12.91
N SER A 178 1.91 -12.11 -12.63
CA SER A 178 1.31 -10.92 -13.25
C SER A 178 2.34 -9.90 -13.69
N MET A 179 3.62 -10.19 -13.48
CA MET A 179 4.74 -9.32 -13.86
C MET A 179 5.82 -10.17 -14.51
N GLU A 180 6.62 -9.55 -15.37
CA GLU A 180 7.79 -10.15 -16.00
C GLU A 180 8.98 -9.22 -15.89
N TRP A 181 10.16 -9.79 -15.59
CA TRP A 181 11.41 -9.07 -15.42
C TRP A 181 12.26 -9.11 -16.69
N PHE A 182 12.85 -7.99 -17.09
CA PHE A 182 13.89 -7.98 -18.10
C PHE A 182 14.97 -6.94 -17.85
N TYR A 183 16.13 -7.20 -18.43
CA TYR A 183 17.24 -6.28 -18.52
C TYR A 183 17.32 -5.70 -19.92
N VAL A 184 17.66 -4.42 -20.04
CA VAL A 184 17.85 -3.75 -21.32
C VAL A 184 19.14 -2.94 -21.31
N PRO A 185 20.04 -3.11 -22.29
CA PRO A 185 21.26 -2.31 -22.37
C PRO A 185 20.94 -0.86 -22.73
N LEU A 186 21.73 0.08 -22.23
CA LEU A 186 21.55 1.50 -22.56
C LEU A 186 21.61 1.75 -24.08
N SER A 187 22.45 1.00 -24.81
CA SER A 187 22.58 1.08 -26.26
C SER A 187 21.33 0.70 -27.07
N ALA A 188 20.37 0.00 -26.44
CA ALA A 188 19.07 -0.24 -27.07
C ALA A 188 18.11 0.97 -26.91
N LEU A 189 18.44 1.89 -26.01
CA LEU A 189 17.59 3.04 -25.64
C LEU A 189 18.21 4.39 -26.05
N MET A 190 19.48 4.36 -26.44
CA MET A 190 20.21 5.49 -27.01
C MET A 190 21.09 4.98 -28.15
N SER A 191 21.03 5.66 -29.28
CA SER A 191 21.84 5.31 -30.45
C SER A 191 23.34 5.61 -30.26
N ASP A 192 24.18 5.06 -31.14
CA ASP A 192 25.60 5.34 -31.15
C ASP A 192 25.95 6.82 -31.48
N SER A 193 24.99 7.61 -31.97
CA SER A 193 25.09 9.06 -32.17
C SER A 193 24.56 9.90 -31.01
N GLY A 194 24.01 9.25 -29.95
CA GLY A 194 23.46 9.91 -28.76
C GLY A 194 21.98 10.33 -28.86
N GLU A 195 21.27 9.89 -29.90
CA GLU A 195 19.83 10.10 -30.02
C GLU A 195 19.05 9.13 -29.13
N TYR A 196 17.95 9.57 -28.57
CA TYR A 196 17.10 8.70 -27.77
C TYR A 196 16.25 7.78 -28.65
N THR A 197 16.43 6.48 -28.47
CA THR A 197 15.67 5.38 -29.13
C THR A 197 14.85 4.59 -28.12
N ILE A 198 14.35 5.29 -27.09
CA ILE A 198 13.72 4.66 -25.91
C ILE A 198 12.49 3.86 -26.32
N ARG A 199 11.65 4.39 -27.22
CA ARG A 199 10.46 3.68 -27.71
C ARG A 199 10.81 2.44 -28.48
N GLU A 200 11.74 2.56 -29.42
CA GLU A 200 12.21 1.45 -30.26
C GLU A 200 12.78 0.31 -29.42
N GLY A 201 13.46 0.64 -28.31
CA GLY A 201 14.05 -0.34 -27.41
C GLY A 201 13.10 -0.96 -26.40
N LEU A 202 12.08 -0.24 -25.93
CA LEU A 202 11.17 -0.71 -24.88
C LEU A 202 9.82 -1.27 -25.41
N GLU A 203 9.24 -0.67 -26.46
CA GLU A 203 7.91 -1.06 -26.94
C GLU A 203 7.81 -2.56 -27.25
N PRO A 204 8.80 -3.23 -27.89
CA PRO A 204 8.70 -4.66 -28.16
C PRO A 204 8.48 -5.51 -26.89
N TYR A 205 9.13 -5.14 -25.78
CA TYR A 205 8.93 -5.83 -24.50
C TYR A 205 7.57 -5.51 -23.91
N LEU A 206 7.20 -4.22 -23.86
CA LEU A 206 5.97 -3.76 -23.23
C LEU A 206 4.73 -4.28 -23.97
N GLU A 207 4.74 -4.31 -25.30
CA GLU A 207 3.67 -4.85 -26.11
C GLU A 207 3.49 -6.36 -25.88
N GLU A 208 4.58 -7.15 -25.95
CA GLU A 208 4.49 -8.58 -25.75
C GLU A 208 4.09 -8.97 -24.31
N ILE A 209 4.64 -8.30 -23.29
CA ILE A 209 4.29 -8.54 -21.90
C ILE A 209 2.83 -8.18 -21.63
N SER A 210 2.39 -7.01 -22.11
CA SER A 210 1.00 -6.57 -21.91
C SER A 210 0.00 -7.40 -22.70
N ALA A 211 0.38 -7.92 -23.88
CA ALA A 211 -0.47 -8.84 -24.64
C ALA A 211 -0.80 -10.13 -23.85
N ARG A 212 0.12 -10.58 -22.96
CA ARG A 212 -0.12 -11.68 -22.03
C ARG A 212 -0.90 -11.27 -20.77
N GLY A 213 -1.31 -10.00 -20.67
CA GLY A 213 -1.99 -9.45 -19.49
C GLY A 213 -1.08 -9.21 -18.28
N ASN A 214 0.23 -9.18 -18.49
CA ASN A 214 1.23 -8.94 -17.46
C ASN A 214 1.77 -7.50 -17.52
N GLN A 215 2.47 -7.07 -16.46
CA GLN A 215 3.16 -5.79 -16.38
C GLN A 215 4.67 -6.01 -16.33
N ALA A 216 5.41 -5.06 -16.88
CA ALA A 216 6.86 -5.09 -16.92
C ALA A 216 7.48 -4.62 -15.60
N VAL A 217 8.55 -5.29 -15.20
CA VAL A 217 9.55 -4.79 -14.25
C VAL A 217 10.90 -4.85 -14.96
N PHE A 218 11.65 -3.74 -15.02
CA PHE A 218 12.89 -3.75 -15.78
C PHE A 218 14.01 -2.93 -15.15
N ARG A 219 15.22 -3.21 -15.64
CA ARG A 219 16.47 -2.55 -15.26
C ARG A 219 17.30 -2.22 -16.49
N VAL A 220 17.71 -0.96 -16.60
CA VAL A 220 18.67 -0.53 -17.64
C VAL A 220 20.08 -0.76 -17.13
N TYR A 221 20.96 -1.31 -17.96
CA TYR A 221 22.35 -1.57 -17.59
C TYR A 221 23.33 -1.01 -18.63
N LEU A 222 24.56 -0.75 -18.20
CA LEU A 222 25.71 -0.40 -19.05
C LEU A 222 26.72 -1.53 -19.07
N ASP A 223 26.62 -2.45 -18.13
CA ASP A 223 27.48 -3.62 -18.01
C ASP A 223 26.69 -4.81 -17.50
N TYR A 224 26.87 -5.95 -18.18
CA TYR A 224 26.27 -7.22 -17.80
C TYR A 224 27.35 -8.32 -17.87
N PRO A 225 27.97 -8.67 -16.73
CA PRO A 225 29.05 -9.66 -16.66
C PRO A 225 28.72 -10.98 -17.35
N GLY A 226 29.66 -11.50 -18.11
CA GLY A 226 29.49 -12.75 -18.87
C GLY A 226 28.59 -12.65 -20.10
N SER A 227 28.03 -11.48 -20.39
CA SER A 227 27.17 -11.28 -21.56
C SER A 227 27.96 -11.15 -22.84
N SER A 228 27.44 -11.71 -23.94
CA SER A 228 28.02 -11.55 -25.30
C SER A 228 27.92 -10.14 -25.87
N ILE A 229 27.07 -9.28 -25.29
CA ILE A 229 26.98 -7.88 -25.72
C ILE A 229 28.24 -7.08 -25.36
N GLY A 230 28.87 -7.40 -24.20
CA GLY A 230 30.10 -6.76 -23.73
C GLY A 230 30.02 -5.23 -23.74
N GLU A 231 31.11 -4.59 -24.26
CA GLU A 231 31.21 -3.12 -24.35
C GLU A 231 30.12 -2.44 -25.15
N LYS A 232 29.42 -3.18 -26.03
CA LYS A 232 28.32 -2.66 -26.87
C LYS A 232 27.03 -2.40 -26.05
N ALA A 233 26.99 -2.72 -24.76
CA ALA A 233 25.90 -2.30 -23.89
C ALA A 233 25.87 -0.78 -23.67
N VAL A 234 27.02 -0.10 -23.91
CA VAL A 234 27.16 1.36 -23.85
C VAL A 234 27.19 1.93 -25.26
N PRO A 235 26.39 2.96 -25.59
CA PRO A 235 26.40 3.63 -26.88
C PRO A 235 27.80 4.16 -27.27
N GLN A 236 28.19 4.05 -28.55
CA GLN A 236 29.53 4.39 -29.00
C GLN A 236 29.93 5.84 -28.72
N PHE A 237 29.00 6.81 -28.84
CA PHE A 237 29.31 8.22 -28.58
C PHE A 237 29.86 8.46 -27.16
N ILE A 238 29.49 7.65 -26.18
CA ILE A 238 30.01 7.76 -24.80
C ILE A 238 31.51 7.42 -24.77
N TRP A 239 31.91 6.39 -25.52
CA TRP A 239 33.33 6.05 -25.68
C TRP A 239 34.09 7.13 -26.46
N ASP A 240 33.48 7.68 -27.50
CA ASP A 240 34.07 8.75 -28.37
C ASP A 240 34.28 10.05 -27.58
N MET A 241 33.54 10.28 -26.50
CA MET A 241 33.80 11.39 -25.58
C MET A 241 35.07 11.19 -24.74
N GLY A 242 35.74 10.06 -24.86
CA GLY A 242 36.97 9.75 -24.10
C GLY A 242 36.69 9.36 -22.64
N ILE A 243 35.49 8.87 -22.33
CA ILE A 243 35.19 8.25 -21.04
C ILE A 243 35.98 6.95 -20.98
N LYS A 244 36.70 6.73 -19.85
CA LYS A 244 37.55 5.53 -19.69
C LYS A 244 36.69 4.29 -19.77
N LYS A 245 37.15 3.30 -20.54
CA LYS A 245 36.59 1.96 -20.63
C LYS A 245 37.50 1.00 -19.87
N GLU A 246 36.96 0.20 -18.96
CA GLU A 246 37.70 -0.74 -18.16
C GLU A 246 37.27 -2.18 -18.45
N HIS A 247 38.21 -3.08 -18.56
CA HIS A 247 37.98 -4.53 -18.68
C HIS A 247 38.19 -5.20 -17.33
N TYR A 248 37.41 -6.23 -17.05
CA TYR A 248 37.53 -7.05 -15.85
C TYR A 248 37.25 -8.51 -16.18
N ASP A 249 37.77 -9.43 -15.35
CA ASP A 249 37.62 -10.89 -15.50
C ASP A 249 36.66 -11.50 -14.47
N GLU A 250 36.34 -10.79 -13.41
CA GLU A 250 35.42 -11.23 -12.36
C GLU A 250 34.01 -11.48 -12.93
N TYR A 251 33.24 -12.34 -12.29
CA TYR A 251 31.84 -12.65 -12.62
C TYR A 251 31.61 -13.11 -14.07
N GLY A 252 32.63 -13.65 -14.73
CA GLY A 252 32.56 -14.07 -16.13
C GLY A 252 33.05 -13.02 -17.12
N GLY A 253 33.58 -11.90 -16.63
CA GLY A 253 34.23 -10.86 -17.41
C GLY A 253 33.27 -9.89 -18.09
N GLY A 254 33.81 -8.74 -18.47
CA GLY A 254 33.04 -7.70 -19.15
C GLY A 254 33.78 -6.39 -19.31
N TRP A 255 33.04 -5.36 -19.66
CA TRP A 255 33.52 -3.99 -19.84
C TRP A 255 32.56 -3.01 -19.20
N PHE A 256 33.06 -2.07 -18.41
CA PHE A 256 32.25 -0.99 -17.86
C PHE A 256 32.92 0.39 -18.05
N PRO A 257 32.12 1.47 -18.09
CA PRO A 257 32.63 2.82 -18.12
C PRO A 257 33.12 3.28 -16.76
N ASP A 258 34.02 4.24 -16.72
CA ASP A 258 34.36 4.95 -15.48
C ASP A 258 33.16 5.73 -14.97
N TYR A 259 32.46 5.17 -13.97
CA TYR A 259 31.29 5.78 -13.33
C TYR A 259 31.64 7.00 -12.47
N SER A 260 32.94 7.26 -12.22
CA SER A 260 33.39 8.48 -11.56
C SER A 260 33.43 9.70 -12.51
N ASP A 261 33.32 9.49 -13.83
CA ASP A 261 33.26 10.58 -14.80
C ASP A 261 31.92 11.34 -14.73
N GLY A 262 31.99 12.62 -14.37
CA GLY A 262 30.79 13.46 -14.21
C GLY A 262 29.99 13.64 -15.51
N ARG A 263 30.64 13.56 -16.70
CA ARG A 263 29.99 13.66 -18.02
C ARG A 263 29.05 12.47 -18.24
N LEU A 264 29.48 11.26 -17.87
CA LEU A 264 28.64 10.07 -17.93
C LEU A 264 27.40 10.26 -17.03
N ILE A 265 27.60 10.71 -15.80
CA ILE A 265 26.49 10.91 -14.84
C ILE A 265 25.48 11.93 -15.38
N ASP A 266 25.92 13.01 -16.02
CA ASP A 266 25.02 14.01 -16.61
C ASP A 266 24.20 13.41 -17.76
N ILE A 267 24.82 12.61 -18.64
CA ILE A 267 24.13 11.87 -19.71
C ILE A 267 23.07 10.92 -19.13
N LEU A 268 23.42 10.18 -18.07
CA LEU A 268 22.48 9.25 -17.43
C LEU A 268 21.31 9.98 -16.77
N CYS A 269 21.54 11.15 -16.18
CA CYS A 269 20.45 11.97 -15.62
C CYS A 269 19.53 12.50 -16.73
N ASP A 270 20.08 12.90 -17.89
CA ASP A 270 19.31 13.33 -19.04
C ASP A 270 18.47 12.17 -19.61
N PHE A 271 19.09 11.00 -19.74
CA PHE A 271 18.39 9.78 -20.13
C PHE A 271 17.20 9.46 -19.20
N VAL A 272 17.38 9.55 -17.89
CA VAL A 272 16.30 9.32 -16.91
C VAL A 272 15.14 10.30 -17.10
N ARG A 273 15.43 11.58 -17.40
CA ARG A 273 14.39 12.58 -17.72
C ARG A 273 13.58 12.20 -18.95
N GLU A 274 14.26 11.80 -20.02
CA GLU A 274 13.59 11.39 -21.26
C GLU A 274 12.80 10.09 -21.06
N LEU A 275 13.35 9.10 -20.36
CA LEU A 275 12.64 7.88 -20.00
C LEU A 275 11.34 8.18 -19.22
N ALA A 276 11.40 9.08 -18.25
CA ALA A 276 10.22 9.48 -17.48
C ALA A 276 9.21 10.27 -18.32
N ARG A 277 9.68 11.14 -19.22
CA ARG A 277 8.80 11.88 -20.14
C ARG A 277 7.96 10.95 -21.01
N GLU A 278 8.52 9.82 -21.42
CA GLU A 278 7.85 8.86 -22.30
C GLU A 278 6.98 7.87 -21.52
N TYR A 279 7.41 7.45 -20.30
CA TYR A 279 6.84 6.28 -19.63
C TYR A 279 6.38 6.49 -18.19
N ASP A 280 6.45 7.69 -17.59
CA ASP A 280 5.88 7.88 -16.25
C ASP A 280 4.35 7.72 -16.28
N GLY A 281 3.84 6.75 -15.57
CA GLY A 281 2.42 6.43 -15.52
C GLY A 281 1.94 5.46 -16.60
N ASP A 282 2.82 4.90 -17.45
CA ASP A 282 2.43 3.82 -18.35
C ASP A 282 2.01 2.59 -17.56
N ARG A 283 0.76 2.20 -17.69
CA ARG A 283 0.14 1.10 -16.93
C ARG A 283 0.71 -0.28 -17.27
N ARG A 284 1.45 -0.42 -18.37
CA ARG A 284 2.17 -1.65 -18.73
C ARG A 284 3.41 -1.88 -17.86
N ILE A 285 3.87 -0.85 -17.15
CA ILE A 285 5.03 -0.90 -16.27
C ILE A 285 4.58 -0.96 -14.82
N ALA A 286 4.92 -2.05 -14.12
CA ALA A 286 4.67 -2.20 -12.71
C ALA A 286 5.69 -1.43 -11.87
N TYR A 287 6.98 -1.64 -12.16
CA TYR A 287 8.10 -1.08 -11.41
C TYR A 287 9.31 -0.86 -12.31
N ILE A 288 10.14 0.12 -11.97
CA ILE A 288 11.46 0.31 -12.58
C ILE A 288 12.51 0.27 -11.46
N THR A 289 13.56 -0.52 -11.63
CA THR A 289 14.72 -0.45 -10.74
C THR A 289 15.74 0.51 -11.34
N THR A 290 16.41 1.29 -10.48
CA THR A 290 17.24 2.43 -10.94
C THR A 290 18.35 2.05 -11.91
N GLY A 291 18.91 0.84 -11.81
CA GLY A 291 19.89 0.36 -12.76
C GLY A 291 21.04 1.33 -13.03
N LEU A 292 21.49 1.40 -14.27
CA LEU A 292 22.47 2.34 -14.85
C LEU A 292 23.90 2.20 -14.32
N LEU A 293 24.11 2.05 -13.02
CA LEU A 293 25.43 2.04 -12.40
C LEU A 293 25.87 0.63 -12.02
N GLY A 294 27.11 0.30 -12.35
CA GLY A 294 27.77 -0.93 -11.90
C GLY A 294 27.36 -2.20 -12.66
N HIS A 295 27.93 -3.32 -12.22
CA HIS A 295 27.62 -4.64 -12.75
C HIS A 295 26.14 -4.93 -12.63
N TRP A 296 25.50 -5.45 -13.67
CA TRP A 296 24.04 -5.70 -13.78
C TRP A 296 23.16 -4.49 -13.45
N GLY A 297 23.74 -3.27 -13.40
CA GLY A 297 23.03 -2.09 -12.88
C GLY A 297 22.79 -2.14 -11.36
N GLU A 298 23.64 -2.83 -10.59
CA GLU A 298 23.48 -3.07 -9.16
C GLU A 298 24.30 -2.12 -8.26
N TRP A 299 24.86 -1.06 -8.83
CA TRP A 299 25.50 0.04 -8.09
C TRP A 299 26.81 -0.35 -7.38
N HIS A 300 27.48 -1.39 -7.84
CA HIS A 300 28.80 -1.80 -7.40
C HIS A 300 29.67 -2.19 -8.60
N VAL A 301 30.97 -2.04 -8.47
CA VAL A 301 31.97 -2.49 -9.44
C VAL A 301 33.13 -3.17 -8.73
N CYS A 302 33.89 -4.01 -9.44
CA CYS A 302 35.06 -4.68 -8.90
C CYS A 302 36.25 -3.73 -8.62
N LEU A 303 36.26 -2.55 -9.26
CA LEU A 303 37.29 -1.50 -9.07
C LEU A 303 36.67 -0.28 -8.37
N PRO A 304 36.76 -0.17 -7.04
CA PRO A 304 36.08 0.89 -6.27
C PRO A 304 36.44 2.32 -6.66
N GLU A 305 37.62 2.56 -7.23
CA GLU A 305 38.07 3.87 -7.69
C GLU A 305 37.31 4.38 -8.93
N LEU A 306 36.67 3.47 -9.67
CA LEU A 306 35.82 3.80 -10.83
C LEU A 306 34.33 3.81 -10.50
N GLU A 307 33.98 3.60 -9.23
CA GLU A 307 32.60 3.66 -8.76
C GLU A 307 32.12 5.12 -8.69
N ALA A 308 30.87 5.36 -9.01
CA ALA A 308 30.24 6.66 -8.83
C ALA A 308 30.33 7.14 -7.38
N SER A 309 30.71 8.39 -7.17
CA SER A 309 30.77 9.03 -5.84
C SER A 309 29.37 9.11 -5.21
N LYS A 310 29.31 9.43 -3.92
CA LYS A 310 28.03 9.63 -3.22
C LYS A 310 27.20 10.74 -3.84
N GLU A 311 27.83 11.81 -4.25
CA GLU A 311 27.21 12.97 -4.88
C GLU A 311 26.66 12.61 -6.27
N GLN A 312 27.37 11.80 -7.03
CA GLN A 312 26.96 11.30 -8.34
C GLN A 312 25.79 10.33 -8.21
N LYS A 313 25.86 9.39 -7.27
CA LYS A 313 24.73 8.50 -6.92
C LYS A 313 23.49 9.30 -6.52
N ALA A 314 23.66 10.39 -5.74
CA ALA A 314 22.56 11.27 -5.36
C ALA A 314 21.94 11.97 -6.58
N LYS A 315 22.72 12.41 -7.57
CA LYS A 315 22.20 13.00 -8.81
C LYS A 315 21.29 12.03 -9.57
N ILE A 316 21.72 10.78 -9.74
CA ILE A 316 20.90 9.74 -10.42
C ILE A 316 19.59 9.49 -9.65
N ILE A 317 19.65 9.32 -8.32
CA ILE A 317 18.43 9.13 -7.51
C ILE A 317 17.50 10.36 -7.64
N SER A 318 18.05 11.57 -7.61
CA SER A 318 17.26 12.81 -7.77
C SER A 318 16.60 12.86 -9.15
N ALA A 319 17.33 12.48 -10.21
CA ALA A 319 16.75 12.43 -11.55
C ALA A 319 15.55 11.49 -11.63
N PHE A 320 15.62 10.29 -11.03
CA PHE A 320 14.46 9.39 -10.93
C PHE A 320 13.35 10.00 -10.08
N ALA A 321 13.65 10.46 -8.87
CA ALA A 321 12.66 10.95 -7.91
C ALA A 321 11.92 12.21 -8.40
N GLU A 322 12.61 13.06 -9.15
CA GLU A 322 12.05 14.31 -9.65
C GLU A 322 11.23 14.14 -10.93
N ASN A 323 11.48 13.10 -11.70
CA ASN A 323 10.81 12.92 -13.00
C ASN A 323 9.72 11.84 -12.96
N PHE A 324 9.91 10.74 -12.24
CA PHE A 324 8.86 9.73 -12.06
C PHE A 324 7.93 10.12 -10.91
N LYS A 325 6.67 10.39 -11.21
CA LYS A 325 5.63 10.80 -10.23
C LYS A 325 4.61 9.70 -9.96
N THR A 326 4.36 8.87 -10.95
CA THR A 326 3.33 7.82 -10.94
C THR A 326 3.96 6.43 -10.86
N THR A 327 4.86 6.11 -11.77
CA THR A 327 5.55 4.82 -11.82
C THR A 327 6.49 4.67 -10.62
N ARG A 328 6.44 3.53 -9.96
CA ARG A 328 7.24 3.26 -8.75
C ARG A 328 8.66 2.87 -9.11
N ILE A 329 9.61 3.58 -8.52
CA ILE A 329 11.05 3.40 -8.74
C ILE A 329 11.65 2.75 -7.51
N LEU A 330 12.54 1.78 -7.69
CA LEU A 330 13.26 1.10 -6.60
C LEU A 330 14.77 1.20 -6.82
N THR A 331 15.52 1.41 -5.74
CA THR A 331 16.98 1.36 -5.71
C THR A 331 17.48 0.24 -4.80
N ARG A 332 18.64 -0.34 -5.13
CA ARG A 332 19.19 -1.49 -4.39
C ARG A 332 19.63 -1.14 -2.97
N TYR A 333 20.33 -0.04 -2.79
CA TYR A 333 20.98 0.25 -1.53
C TYR A 333 20.23 1.29 -0.68
N PRO A 334 19.66 0.86 0.47
CA PRO A 334 19.17 1.80 1.47
C PRO A 334 20.29 2.75 1.94
N GLY A 335 19.95 4.02 2.12
CA GLY A 335 20.92 5.04 2.53
C GLY A 335 21.78 5.60 1.40
N THR A 336 21.53 5.20 0.16
CA THR A 336 22.10 5.90 -1.00
C THR A 336 21.71 7.39 -0.92
N PRO A 337 22.66 8.32 -1.08
CA PRO A 337 22.35 9.75 -1.11
C PRO A 337 21.24 10.05 -2.14
N GLY A 338 20.33 10.96 -1.80
CA GLY A 338 19.13 11.23 -2.61
C GLY A 338 17.90 10.41 -2.21
N THR A 339 18.06 9.26 -1.53
CA THR A 339 16.92 8.56 -0.92
C THR A 339 16.55 9.24 0.37
N THR A 340 15.38 9.86 0.44
CA THR A 340 14.90 10.56 1.64
C THR A 340 13.82 9.75 2.35
N ARG A 341 13.73 9.90 3.67
CA ARG A 341 12.63 9.32 4.46
C ARG A 341 11.29 9.87 3.96
N GLY A 342 10.40 8.96 3.53
CA GLY A 342 9.11 9.35 2.96
C GLY A 342 9.18 9.83 1.51
N GLY A 343 10.34 9.73 0.85
CA GLY A 343 10.51 10.00 -0.58
C GLY A 343 9.75 9.00 -1.47
N ASN A 344 9.81 9.22 -2.77
CA ASN A 344 9.08 8.42 -3.78
C ASN A 344 9.92 7.28 -4.39
N VAL A 345 11.08 6.96 -3.81
CA VAL A 345 11.94 5.85 -4.22
C VAL A 345 11.84 4.71 -3.19
N GLY A 346 11.48 3.53 -3.65
CA GLY A 346 11.46 2.29 -2.89
C GLY A 346 12.81 1.55 -2.92
N PHE A 347 12.82 0.31 -2.45
CA PHE A 347 14.05 -0.46 -2.35
C PHE A 347 13.87 -1.88 -2.90
N HIS A 348 14.97 -2.51 -3.34
CA HIS A 348 15.00 -3.93 -3.67
C HIS A 348 16.22 -4.62 -3.06
N ASP A 349 16.04 -5.86 -2.66
CA ASP A 349 17.07 -6.73 -2.11
C ASP A 349 17.36 -7.86 -3.10
N ASP A 350 18.49 -7.79 -3.81
CA ASP A 350 18.86 -8.79 -4.82
C ASP A 350 19.58 -10.04 -4.22
N SER A 351 19.53 -10.18 -2.89
CA SER A 351 20.06 -11.36 -2.17
C SER A 351 19.03 -11.84 -1.13
N PHE A 352 17.75 -11.81 -1.50
CA PHE A 352 16.66 -12.14 -0.59
C PHE A 352 16.80 -13.55 -0.01
N THR A 353 16.54 -13.69 1.28
CA THR A 353 16.77 -14.84 2.16
C THR A 353 18.22 -15.16 2.49
N HIS A 354 19.21 -14.57 1.83
CA HIS A 354 20.61 -14.80 2.18
C HIS A 354 21.15 -13.70 3.11
N SER A 355 20.92 -12.44 2.77
CA SER A 355 21.44 -11.29 3.54
C SER A 355 20.36 -10.21 3.78
N THR A 356 19.13 -10.64 3.96
CA THR A 356 17.95 -9.77 4.09
C THR A 356 17.78 -9.19 5.49
N LEU A 357 17.75 -10.07 6.52
CA LEU A 357 17.44 -9.68 7.90
C LEU A 357 18.58 -8.90 8.56
N TYR A 358 18.38 -8.57 9.84
CA TYR A 358 19.44 -7.97 10.66
C TYR A 358 20.57 -8.97 10.92
N GLY A 359 21.80 -8.49 10.96
CA GLY A 359 23.00 -9.28 11.14
C GLY A 359 24.21 -8.41 10.82
N GLU A 360 24.97 -8.80 9.81
CA GLU A 360 26.12 -8.03 9.34
C GLU A 360 25.74 -6.63 8.86
N SER A 361 26.69 -5.69 8.94
CA SER A 361 26.43 -4.27 8.61
C SER A 361 26.02 -4.04 7.14
N TRP A 362 26.33 -4.97 6.26
CA TRP A 362 26.00 -4.93 4.84
C TRP A 362 24.67 -5.60 4.48
N TYR A 363 24.02 -6.31 5.42
CA TYR A 363 22.71 -6.91 5.21
C TYR A 363 21.65 -5.84 4.95
N PHE A 364 20.65 -6.19 4.14
CA PHE A 364 19.62 -5.24 3.66
C PHE A 364 18.93 -4.52 4.83
N MET A 365 18.36 -5.23 5.79
CA MET A 365 17.65 -4.59 6.92
C MET A 365 18.59 -3.87 7.88
N SER A 366 19.87 -4.28 7.98
CA SER A 366 20.89 -3.52 8.72
C SER A 366 21.17 -2.16 8.05
N LYS A 367 21.24 -2.13 6.71
CA LYS A 367 21.34 -0.87 5.93
C LYS A 367 20.07 -0.03 6.05
N MET A 368 18.87 -0.63 5.96
CA MET A 368 17.59 0.05 6.17
C MET A 368 17.54 0.74 7.55
N LYS A 369 17.97 0.03 8.60
CA LYS A 369 18.02 0.58 9.97
C LYS A 369 19.01 1.74 10.07
N LYS A 370 20.23 1.58 9.54
CA LYS A 370 21.25 2.62 9.53
C LYS A 370 20.80 3.87 8.79
N ALA A 371 20.03 3.70 7.71
CA ALA A 371 19.46 4.77 6.92
C ALA A 371 18.16 5.36 7.50
N HIS A 372 17.66 4.87 8.63
CA HIS A 372 16.36 5.23 9.22
C HIS A 372 15.17 5.04 8.25
N GLN A 373 15.22 4.03 7.38
CA GLN A 373 14.27 3.76 6.31
C GLN A 373 13.48 2.44 6.49
N THR A 374 13.54 1.81 7.66
CA THR A 374 12.78 0.58 7.96
C THR A 374 11.26 0.71 7.79
N GLY A 375 10.73 1.92 7.74
CA GLY A 375 9.32 2.20 7.48
C GLY A 375 9.02 2.64 6.05
N ALA A 376 9.97 2.57 5.11
CA ALA A 376 9.78 3.00 3.72
C ALA A 376 8.65 2.24 3.01
N TRP A 377 8.47 0.96 3.33
CA TRP A 377 7.42 0.10 2.80
C TRP A 377 5.98 0.67 2.97
N LYS A 378 5.77 1.60 3.90
CA LYS A 378 4.46 2.25 4.09
C LYS A 378 4.06 3.17 2.94
N ASN A 379 5.03 3.64 2.18
CA ASN A 379 4.83 4.62 1.10
C ASN A 379 5.35 4.15 -0.25
N GLN A 380 6.35 3.26 -0.26
CA GLN A 380 7.06 2.80 -1.45
C GLN A 380 7.27 1.29 -1.40
N PRO A 381 7.25 0.58 -2.54
CA PRO A 381 7.43 -0.85 -2.58
C PRO A 381 8.83 -1.27 -2.12
N ILE A 382 8.87 -2.45 -1.51
CA ILE A 382 10.09 -3.24 -1.37
C ILE A 382 9.92 -4.47 -2.23
N GLY A 383 10.91 -4.75 -3.06
CA GLY A 383 11.00 -5.91 -3.93
C GLY A 383 12.38 -6.54 -3.86
N GLY A 384 12.71 -7.40 -4.81
CA GLY A 384 14.04 -7.97 -4.90
C GLY A 384 14.13 -9.20 -5.78
N GLU A 385 15.23 -9.90 -5.60
CA GLU A 385 15.49 -11.20 -6.20
C GLU A 385 15.75 -12.23 -5.11
N PHE A 386 15.03 -13.34 -5.14
CA PHE A 386 15.42 -14.50 -4.34
C PHE A 386 16.79 -14.99 -4.87
N ARG A 387 17.79 -15.07 -3.99
CA ARG A 387 19.16 -15.39 -4.39
C ARG A 387 19.18 -16.65 -5.25
N PRO A 388 19.72 -16.59 -6.50
CA PRO A 388 19.59 -17.68 -7.48
C PRO A 388 20.05 -19.05 -6.96
N GLU A 389 21.17 -19.11 -6.23
CA GLU A 389 21.74 -20.37 -5.74
C GLU A 389 20.87 -21.09 -4.70
N GLY A 390 19.92 -20.37 -4.07
CA GLY A 390 18.99 -20.92 -3.08
C GLY A 390 17.64 -21.35 -3.66
N GLN A 391 17.30 -20.95 -4.88
CA GLN A 391 15.94 -21.11 -5.42
C GLN A 391 15.51 -22.59 -5.51
N SER A 392 16.34 -23.46 -6.09
CA SER A 392 16.02 -24.89 -6.22
C SER A 392 15.86 -25.59 -4.87
N ALA A 393 16.75 -25.34 -3.92
CA ALA A 393 16.63 -25.91 -2.59
C ALA A 393 15.39 -25.42 -1.84
N PHE A 394 15.06 -24.11 -1.96
CA PHE A 394 13.83 -23.56 -1.39
C PHE A 394 12.58 -24.23 -1.98
N LEU A 395 12.52 -24.39 -3.29
CA LEU A 395 11.36 -24.97 -3.98
C LEU A 395 11.20 -26.46 -3.65
N SER A 396 12.29 -27.23 -3.60
CA SER A 396 12.24 -28.64 -3.19
C SER A 396 11.96 -28.86 -1.70
N GLY A 397 12.10 -27.82 -0.87
CA GLY A 397 12.01 -27.93 0.59
C GLY A 397 13.26 -28.53 1.23
N ALA A 398 14.37 -28.55 0.52
CA ALA A 398 15.66 -28.98 1.06
C ALA A 398 16.18 -27.94 2.08
N PRO A 399 17.03 -28.37 3.04
CA PRO A 399 17.70 -27.44 3.95
C PRO A 399 18.53 -26.39 3.17
N LEU A 400 18.42 -25.14 3.60
CA LEU A 400 19.16 -24.00 3.05
C LEU A 400 20.17 -23.49 4.09
N ASP A 401 21.31 -24.18 4.19
CA ASP A 401 22.35 -23.75 5.11
C ASP A 401 22.89 -22.36 4.76
N GLY A 402 22.94 -21.47 5.76
CA GLY A 402 23.36 -20.07 5.58
C GLY A 402 22.29 -19.15 5.01
N TYR A 403 21.06 -19.63 4.80
CA TYR A 403 19.92 -18.80 4.41
C TYR A 403 19.02 -18.49 5.61
N GLN A 404 18.28 -17.41 5.48
CA GLN A 404 17.33 -16.91 6.49
C GLN A 404 15.92 -17.42 6.19
N ASP A 405 15.08 -17.49 7.21
CA ASP A 405 13.69 -17.92 7.04
C ASP A 405 12.93 -16.98 6.08
N TYR A 406 12.31 -17.57 5.05
CA TYR A 406 11.58 -16.83 4.02
C TYR A 406 10.43 -16.02 4.60
N SER A 407 9.64 -16.61 5.48
CA SER A 407 8.47 -15.95 6.04
C SER A 407 8.88 -14.79 6.95
N GLU A 408 9.96 -14.94 7.70
CA GLU A 408 10.52 -13.85 8.50
C GLU A 408 11.06 -12.73 7.62
N CYS A 409 11.78 -13.05 6.53
CA CYS A 409 12.24 -12.07 5.55
C CYS A 409 11.08 -11.27 4.97
N VAL A 410 10.00 -11.93 4.52
CA VAL A 410 8.81 -11.30 3.97
C VAL A 410 8.15 -10.38 5.00
N ASN A 411 7.95 -10.86 6.23
CA ASN A 411 7.28 -10.09 7.29
C ASN A 411 8.08 -8.87 7.74
N VAL A 412 9.40 -9.00 7.87
CA VAL A 412 10.27 -7.91 8.35
C VAL A 412 10.49 -6.84 7.28
N THR A 413 10.61 -7.24 6.01
CA THR A 413 10.81 -6.31 4.90
C THR A 413 9.49 -5.72 4.39
N HIS A 414 8.35 -6.39 4.60
CA HIS A 414 7.10 -6.08 3.91
C HIS A 414 7.24 -6.16 2.38
N CYS A 415 7.95 -7.19 1.90
CA CYS A 415 8.28 -7.37 0.50
C CYS A 415 7.01 -7.54 -0.34
N SER A 416 6.96 -6.86 -1.49
CA SER A 416 5.80 -6.92 -2.40
C SER A 416 5.99 -7.88 -3.56
N TRP A 417 7.20 -8.04 -4.06
CA TRP A 417 7.49 -8.87 -5.22
C TRP A 417 8.93 -9.40 -5.20
N LEU A 418 9.14 -10.55 -5.80
CA LEU A 418 10.47 -11.12 -5.99
C LEU A 418 10.60 -11.69 -7.40
N MET A 419 11.71 -11.40 -8.05
CA MET A 419 12.17 -12.17 -9.18
C MET A 419 12.62 -13.54 -8.68
N MET A 420 12.06 -14.60 -9.24
CA MET A 420 12.33 -15.98 -8.82
C MET A 420 12.21 -16.94 -10.02
N ALA A 421 13.22 -16.91 -10.88
CA ALA A 421 13.26 -17.68 -12.12
C ALA A 421 12.99 -19.18 -11.93
N GLY A 422 13.57 -19.77 -10.87
CA GLY A 422 13.42 -21.19 -10.56
C GLY A 422 11.98 -21.64 -10.35
N ALA A 423 11.07 -20.72 -9.94
CA ALA A 423 9.64 -21.06 -9.79
C ALA A 423 8.90 -21.25 -11.13
N PHE A 424 9.56 -20.97 -12.26
CA PHE A 424 9.00 -21.02 -13.61
C PHE A 424 9.75 -21.96 -14.55
N GLU A 425 10.55 -22.87 -14.00
CA GLU A 425 11.20 -23.94 -14.76
C GLU A 425 10.19 -25.01 -15.20
N GLU A 426 10.48 -25.68 -16.34
CA GLU A 426 9.54 -26.60 -16.98
C GLU A 426 9.24 -27.87 -16.18
N ASN A 427 10.14 -28.31 -15.29
CA ASN A 427 10.08 -29.62 -14.67
C ASN A 427 9.82 -29.59 -13.16
N LEU A 428 9.09 -28.60 -12.67
CA LEU A 428 8.72 -28.52 -11.25
C LEU A 428 7.73 -29.63 -10.86
N GLY A 429 7.99 -30.30 -9.74
CA GLY A 429 7.07 -31.22 -9.12
C GLY A 429 5.85 -30.51 -8.49
N ALA A 430 4.79 -31.28 -8.22
CA ALA A 430 3.55 -30.73 -7.66
C ALA A 430 3.80 -30.00 -6.30
N ASP A 431 4.63 -30.55 -5.45
CA ASP A 431 4.97 -29.96 -4.13
C ASP A 431 5.77 -28.66 -4.28
N GLU A 432 6.63 -28.58 -5.31
CA GLU A 432 7.42 -27.37 -5.61
C GLU A 432 6.52 -26.26 -6.14
N ILE A 433 5.57 -26.59 -7.02
CA ILE A 433 4.56 -25.68 -7.53
C ILE A 433 3.70 -25.13 -6.38
N GLU A 434 3.22 -25.98 -5.50
CA GLU A 434 2.38 -25.57 -4.37
C GLU A 434 3.16 -24.68 -3.38
N ARG A 435 4.43 -25.00 -3.13
CA ARG A 435 5.31 -24.15 -2.32
C ARG A 435 5.57 -22.80 -2.98
N ALA A 436 5.80 -22.77 -4.28
CA ALA A 436 5.96 -21.55 -5.04
C ALA A 436 4.70 -20.66 -4.98
N LYS A 437 3.49 -21.25 -5.15
CA LYS A 437 2.22 -20.54 -5.02
C LYS A 437 2.04 -19.92 -3.64
N THR A 438 2.22 -20.73 -2.59
CA THR A 438 2.08 -20.28 -1.21
C THR A 438 3.05 -19.16 -0.89
N ALA A 439 4.32 -19.31 -1.28
CA ALA A 439 5.35 -18.30 -1.06
C ALA A 439 5.06 -17.01 -1.86
N SER A 440 4.68 -17.14 -3.12
CA SER A 440 4.30 -15.99 -3.96
C SER A 440 3.10 -15.24 -3.38
N ALA A 441 2.09 -15.95 -2.91
CA ALA A 441 0.88 -15.37 -2.34
C ALA A 441 1.16 -14.60 -1.02
N ALA A 442 2.16 -14.99 -0.25
CA ALA A 442 2.56 -14.34 1.00
C ALA A 442 3.12 -12.92 0.81
N LEU A 443 3.58 -12.57 -0.40
CA LEU A 443 4.14 -11.25 -0.72
C LEU A 443 3.04 -10.19 -0.89
N GLY A 444 3.37 -8.94 -0.56
CA GLY A 444 2.60 -7.75 -0.90
C GLY A 444 1.27 -7.62 -0.16
N TYR A 445 0.32 -7.00 -0.84
CA TYR A 445 -1.04 -6.80 -0.33
C TYR A 445 -1.87 -8.08 -0.45
N ASP A 446 -2.92 -8.16 0.38
CA ASP A 446 -3.93 -9.20 0.29
C ASP A 446 -5.26 -8.64 0.80
N PHE A 447 -6.29 -8.59 -0.04
CA PHE A 447 -7.54 -7.91 0.30
C PHE A 447 -8.65 -8.91 0.56
N THR A 448 -9.22 -8.84 1.77
CA THR A 448 -10.33 -9.67 2.19
C THR A 448 -11.55 -8.79 2.47
N VAL A 449 -12.69 -9.12 1.88
CA VAL A 449 -13.97 -8.54 2.25
C VAL A 449 -14.42 -9.20 3.56
N THR A 450 -14.63 -8.40 4.60
CA THR A 450 -15.01 -8.89 5.94
C THR A 450 -16.45 -8.57 6.30
N ASP A 451 -17.08 -7.62 5.61
CA ASP A 451 -18.47 -7.23 5.80
C ASP A 451 -19.03 -6.55 4.56
N ALA A 452 -20.28 -6.81 4.25
CA ALA A 452 -21.01 -6.16 3.16
C ALA A 452 -22.45 -5.91 3.58
N ARG A 453 -22.96 -4.71 3.30
CA ARG A 453 -24.33 -4.33 3.62
C ARG A 453 -24.87 -3.28 2.66
N ALA A 454 -26.19 -3.21 2.52
CA ALA A 454 -26.85 -2.09 1.87
C ALA A 454 -27.84 -1.43 2.81
N MET A 455 -28.01 -0.12 2.68
CA MET A 455 -28.90 0.69 3.51
C MET A 455 -29.64 1.70 2.66
N LYS A 456 -30.92 1.92 2.93
CA LYS A 456 -31.70 2.99 2.34
C LYS A 456 -31.60 4.25 3.22
N ILE A 457 -31.06 5.34 2.67
CA ILE A 457 -30.88 6.61 3.36
C ILE A 457 -31.60 7.69 2.53
N PHE A 458 -32.63 8.33 3.08
CA PHE A 458 -33.45 9.33 2.37
C PHE A 458 -33.96 8.88 0.99
N GLY A 459 -34.45 7.65 0.90
CA GLY A 459 -34.98 7.09 -0.36
C GLY A 459 -33.94 6.60 -1.37
N LYS A 460 -32.64 6.78 -1.10
CA LYS A 460 -31.52 6.32 -1.91
C LYS A 460 -30.85 5.11 -1.28
N THR A 461 -30.49 4.11 -2.06
CA THR A 461 -29.79 2.92 -1.56
C THR A 461 -28.28 3.13 -1.67
N TYR A 462 -27.57 2.79 -0.61
CA TYR A 462 -26.10 2.81 -0.54
C TYR A 462 -25.59 1.43 -0.20
N ALA A 463 -24.59 0.96 -0.93
CA ALA A 463 -23.81 -0.21 -0.59
C ALA A 463 -22.58 0.18 0.21
N PHE A 464 -22.22 -0.67 1.18
CA PHE A 464 -21.04 -0.56 2.01
C PHE A 464 -20.31 -1.90 2.02
N VAL A 465 -19.00 -1.85 1.84
CA VAL A 465 -18.13 -3.03 1.92
C VAL A 465 -16.94 -2.68 2.81
N THR A 466 -16.66 -3.54 3.78
CA THR A 466 -15.46 -3.46 4.60
C THR A 466 -14.38 -4.33 3.99
N ILE A 467 -13.30 -3.71 3.51
CA ILE A 467 -12.13 -4.41 2.97
C ILE A 467 -11.01 -4.32 4.00
N LYS A 468 -10.41 -5.45 4.34
CA LYS A 468 -9.23 -5.57 5.19
C LYS A 468 -8.03 -5.94 4.32
N ASN A 469 -6.89 -5.31 4.56
CA ASN A 469 -5.62 -5.79 4.01
C ASN A 469 -5.04 -6.84 4.94
N THR A 470 -5.05 -8.09 4.53
CA THR A 470 -4.54 -9.26 5.27
C THR A 470 -3.11 -9.61 4.85
N GLY A 471 -2.55 -8.92 3.86
CA GLY A 471 -1.17 -9.08 3.41
C GLY A 471 -0.14 -8.36 4.28
N VAL A 472 1.10 -8.33 3.81
CA VAL A 472 2.26 -7.77 4.51
C VAL A 472 2.61 -6.34 4.09
N ALA A 473 2.12 -5.87 2.94
CA ALA A 473 2.37 -4.52 2.40
C ALA A 473 1.08 -3.86 1.90
N PRO A 474 1.02 -2.53 1.71
CA PRO A 474 -0.07 -1.90 0.98
C PRO A 474 0.08 -2.10 -0.53
N ILE A 475 -0.98 -1.83 -1.30
CA ILE A 475 -0.84 -1.58 -2.74
C ILE A 475 -0.41 -0.12 -2.95
N TYR A 476 0.53 0.13 -3.87
CA TYR A 476 1.14 1.47 -4.01
C TYR A 476 0.54 2.32 -5.12
N TYR A 477 -0.35 1.75 -5.92
CA TYR A 477 -1.10 2.45 -6.96
C TYR A 477 -2.53 2.76 -6.49
N ASP A 478 -3.04 3.93 -6.89
CA ASP A 478 -4.39 4.39 -6.50
C ASP A 478 -5.44 3.75 -7.42
N LEU A 479 -5.82 2.52 -7.11
CA LEU A 479 -6.83 1.77 -7.84
C LEU A 479 -8.20 1.95 -7.20
N GLY A 480 -9.23 2.13 -8.04
CA GLY A 480 -10.61 2.32 -7.60
C GLY A 480 -11.26 1.02 -7.13
N VAL A 481 -12.17 1.14 -6.15
CA VAL A 481 -13.12 0.09 -5.77
C VAL A 481 -14.47 0.43 -6.38
N SER A 482 -15.16 -0.54 -7.00
CA SER A 482 -16.47 -0.34 -7.63
C SER A 482 -17.47 -1.39 -7.16
N PHE A 483 -18.74 -0.96 -7.05
CA PHE A 483 -19.89 -1.81 -6.76
C PHE A 483 -20.63 -2.13 -8.04
N GLY A 484 -20.92 -3.42 -8.28
CA GLY A 484 -21.70 -3.89 -9.40
C GLY A 484 -23.09 -4.34 -8.93
N VAL A 485 -24.12 -4.03 -9.71
CA VAL A 485 -25.50 -4.48 -9.46
C VAL A 485 -26.03 -5.18 -10.71
N GLY A 486 -26.57 -6.38 -10.54
CA GLY A 486 -27.13 -7.17 -11.64
C GLY A 486 -26.76 -8.64 -11.54
N ASN A 487 -26.15 -9.17 -12.60
CA ASN A 487 -25.55 -10.50 -12.63
C ASN A 487 -24.12 -10.39 -13.20
N GLU A 488 -23.33 -11.45 -13.07
CA GLU A 488 -21.93 -11.47 -13.48
C GLU A 488 -21.67 -10.87 -14.88
N LYS A 489 -22.55 -11.14 -15.85
CA LYS A 489 -22.35 -10.71 -17.25
C LYS A 489 -22.78 -9.28 -17.53
N ASN A 490 -23.76 -8.76 -16.76
CA ASN A 490 -24.45 -7.49 -17.05
C ASN A 490 -24.48 -6.54 -15.85
N ALA A 491 -23.53 -6.64 -14.92
CA ALA A 491 -23.48 -5.77 -13.76
C ALA A 491 -23.25 -4.30 -14.16
N GLN A 492 -24.06 -3.40 -13.61
CA GLN A 492 -23.83 -1.95 -13.72
C GLN A 492 -22.91 -1.50 -12.59
N TRP A 493 -21.81 -0.83 -12.94
CA TRP A 493 -20.74 -0.51 -12.02
C TRP A 493 -20.78 0.95 -11.57
N THR A 494 -20.66 1.15 -10.26
CA THR A 494 -20.55 2.47 -9.62
C THR A 494 -19.29 2.53 -8.77
N LYS A 495 -18.44 3.53 -8.99
CA LYS A 495 -17.17 3.70 -8.27
C LYS A 495 -17.42 4.23 -6.85
N ALA A 496 -16.70 3.70 -5.87
CA ALA A 496 -16.60 4.26 -4.52
C ALA A 496 -15.62 5.44 -4.52
N GLU A 497 -16.03 6.58 -3.96
CA GLU A 497 -15.22 7.81 -3.94
C GLU A 497 -14.74 8.21 -2.54
N ASN A 498 -15.16 7.46 -1.52
CA ASN A 498 -14.96 7.85 -0.12
C ASN A 498 -13.59 7.45 0.47
N GLN A 499 -12.89 6.50 -0.16
CA GLN A 499 -11.63 5.94 0.33
C GLN A 499 -10.64 5.67 -0.80
N LYS A 500 -9.34 5.60 -0.44
CA LYS A 500 -8.25 5.21 -1.34
C LYS A 500 -7.64 3.89 -0.90
N LEU A 501 -7.63 2.91 -1.79
CA LEU A 501 -7.12 1.57 -1.51
C LEU A 501 -5.62 1.56 -1.18
N CYS A 502 -4.83 2.41 -1.85
CA CYS A 502 -3.39 2.54 -1.60
C CYS A 502 -3.01 3.05 -0.19
N ARG A 503 -3.98 3.50 0.61
CA ARG A 503 -3.78 3.86 2.02
C ARG A 503 -4.15 2.76 3.01
N LEU A 504 -4.63 1.62 2.52
CA LEU A 504 -5.04 0.50 3.36
C LEU A 504 -3.83 -0.33 3.79
N MET A 505 -3.32 -0.02 4.98
CA MET A 505 -2.16 -0.68 5.57
C MET A 505 -2.46 -2.12 6.00
N PRO A 506 -1.45 -3.00 6.09
CA PRO A 506 -1.55 -4.34 6.65
C PRO A 506 -2.28 -4.39 7.99
N GLY A 507 -3.18 -5.33 8.15
CA GLY A 507 -4.00 -5.53 9.35
C GLY A 507 -5.09 -4.48 9.56
N LYS A 508 -5.22 -3.46 8.70
CA LYS A 508 -6.25 -2.41 8.79
C LYS A 508 -7.42 -2.71 7.86
N SER A 509 -8.58 -2.16 8.22
CA SER A 509 -9.81 -2.23 7.44
C SER A 509 -10.27 -0.83 7.04
N ALA A 510 -10.93 -0.71 5.89
CA ALA A 510 -11.59 0.50 5.44
C ALA A 510 -12.98 0.17 4.88
N VAL A 511 -13.95 1.07 5.10
CA VAL A 511 -15.29 0.95 4.55
C VAL A 511 -15.37 1.74 3.25
N PHE A 512 -15.63 1.03 2.16
CA PHE A 512 -15.93 1.64 0.86
C PHE A 512 -17.43 1.73 0.68
N SER A 513 -17.92 2.78 0.03
CA SER A 513 -19.35 2.97 -0.17
C SER A 513 -19.66 3.67 -1.49
N ALA A 514 -20.81 3.32 -2.08
CA ALA A 514 -21.37 4.00 -3.24
C ALA A 514 -22.89 4.04 -3.16
N GLN A 515 -23.51 5.07 -3.77
CA GLN A 515 -24.94 5.07 -4.04
C GLN A 515 -25.21 4.11 -5.20
N ILE A 516 -26.13 3.18 -5.02
CA ILE A 516 -26.49 2.18 -6.02
C ILE A 516 -27.99 2.18 -6.28
N SER A 517 -28.40 1.65 -7.42
CA SER A 517 -29.78 1.24 -7.69
C SER A 517 -29.83 -0.27 -7.77
N ILE A 518 -30.54 -0.91 -6.85
CA ILE A 518 -30.66 -2.37 -6.81
C ILE A 518 -32.11 -2.75 -6.63
N ASP A 519 -32.58 -3.67 -7.48
CA ASP A 519 -33.93 -4.24 -7.45
C ASP A 519 -33.92 -5.62 -6.79
N ASP A 520 -35.12 -6.09 -6.41
CA ASP A 520 -35.28 -7.41 -5.81
C ASP A 520 -34.74 -8.50 -6.75
N GLY A 521 -33.94 -9.42 -6.18
CA GLY A 521 -33.37 -10.56 -6.89
C GLY A 521 -32.09 -10.26 -7.67
N GLN A 522 -31.63 -9.00 -7.69
CA GLN A 522 -30.30 -8.68 -8.21
C GLN A 522 -29.22 -8.97 -7.19
N SER A 523 -28.04 -9.41 -7.69
CA SER A 523 -26.84 -9.58 -6.86
C SER A 523 -26.05 -8.28 -6.76
N LEU A 524 -25.39 -8.11 -5.62
CA LEU A 524 -24.37 -7.09 -5.41
C LEU A 524 -22.98 -7.70 -5.57
N PHE A 525 -22.11 -6.98 -6.26
CA PHE A 525 -20.72 -7.35 -6.50
C PHE A 525 -19.79 -6.23 -6.02
N VAL A 526 -18.54 -6.56 -5.73
CA VAL A 526 -17.46 -5.61 -5.54
C VAL A 526 -16.25 -6.02 -6.37
N ARG A 527 -15.56 -5.06 -6.96
CA ARG A 527 -14.28 -5.29 -7.64
C ARG A 527 -13.31 -4.15 -7.41
N ILE A 528 -12.02 -4.46 -7.60
CA ILE A 528 -10.94 -3.49 -7.64
C ILE A 528 -10.58 -3.23 -9.11
N GLU A 529 -10.32 -1.97 -9.46
CA GLU A 529 -9.86 -1.59 -10.80
C GLU A 529 -8.57 -2.33 -11.16
N LYS A 530 -8.48 -2.86 -12.37
CA LYS A 530 -7.26 -3.51 -12.86
C LYS A 530 -6.15 -2.48 -13.10
N PRO A 531 -4.90 -2.75 -12.72
CA PRO A 531 -3.79 -1.85 -13.03
C PRO A 531 -3.54 -1.73 -14.52
N LEU A 532 -3.73 -2.80 -15.29
CA LEU A 532 -3.65 -2.85 -16.74
C LEU A 532 -5.02 -3.26 -17.32
N GLU A 533 -5.53 -2.59 -18.34
CA GLU A 533 -6.89 -2.77 -18.85
C GLU A 533 -7.18 -4.20 -19.27
N ASN A 534 -6.31 -4.78 -20.12
CA ASN A 534 -6.36 -6.19 -20.52
C ASN A 534 -5.65 -7.13 -19.53
N GLY A 535 -5.16 -6.61 -18.40
CA GLY A 535 -4.39 -7.34 -17.41
C GLY A 535 -5.23 -8.25 -16.52
N LYS A 536 -4.52 -9.02 -15.70
CA LYS A 536 -5.13 -9.88 -14.69
C LYS A 536 -5.91 -9.05 -13.66
N PRO A 537 -7.08 -9.54 -13.22
CA PRO A 537 -7.86 -8.86 -12.20
C PRO A 537 -7.21 -8.98 -10.82
N ILE A 538 -7.53 -8.03 -9.93
CA ILE A 538 -7.22 -8.17 -8.51
C ILE A 538 -8.36 -8.98 -7.87
N ARG A 539 -8.04 -10.16 -7.37
CA ARG A 539 -8.96 -11.04 -6.65
C ARG A 539 -8.91 -10.75 -5.17
N PHE A 540 -10.04 -10.92 -4.51
CA PHE A 540 -10.12 -10.88 -3.05
C PHE A 540 -9.71 -12.23 -2.46
N SER A 541 -9.14 -12.22 -1.26
CA SER A 541 -8.85 -13.44 -0.50
C SER A 541 -10.08 -13.90 0.28
N ASN A 542 -11.11 -14.23 -0.50
CA ASN A 542 -12.37 -14.83 -0.06
C ASN A 542 -12.61 -16.09 -0.89
N SER A 543 -13.60 -16.90 -0.51
CA SER A 543 -13.92 -18.16 -1.18
C SER A 543 -13.94 -18.02 -2.72
N SER A 544 -13.21 -18.89 -3.40
CA SER A 544 -13.07 -18.90 -4.87
C SER A 544 -14.41 -19.14 -5.60
N GLU A 545 -15.37 -19.81 -4.96
CA GLU A 545 -16.72 -20.04 -5.49
C GLU A 545 -17.51 -18.75 -5.76
N ARG A 546 -17.13 -17.64 -5.12
CA ARG A 546 -17.77 -16.33 -5.24
C ARG A 546 -17.01 -15.35 -6.13
N GLN A 547 -15.83 -15.75 -6.60
CA GLN A 547 -15.00 -14.94 -7.46
C GLN A 547 -15.39 -15.11 -8.92
N CYS A 548 -15.81 -14.04 -9.57
CA CYS A 548 -16.08 -14.05 -11.01
C CYS A 548 -14.78 -13.97 -11.83
N ALA A 549 -14.88 -14.27 -13.12
CA ALA A 549 -13.71 -14.26 -14.02
C ALA A 549 -13.05 -12.88 -14.13
N ASP A 550 -13.81 -11.77 -13.99
CA ASP A 550 -13.31 -10.39 -14.02
C ASP A 550 -12.69 -9.91 -12.69
N GLY A 551 -12.58 -10.81 -11.71
CA GLY A 551 -12.07 -10.52 -10.36
C GLY A 551 -13.10 -9.91 -9.42
N SER A 552 -14.35 -9.71 -9.84
CA SER A 552 -15.39 -9.28 -8.93
C SER A 552 -15.77 -10.40 -7.96
N LEU A 553 -16.06 -10.00 -6.72
CA LEU A 553 -16.59 -10.88 -5.69
C LEU A 553 -18.09 -10.67 -5.58
N GLU A 554 -18.87 -11.74 -5.69
CA GLU A 554 -20.30 -11.73 -5.44
C GLU A 554 -20.57 -11.66 -3.93
N LEU A 555 -21.26 -10.60 -3.50
CA LEU A 555 -21.60 -10.35 -2.10
C LEU A 555 -22.94 -10.99 -1.70
N GLY A 556 -23.75 -11.36 -2.70
CA GLY A 556 -25.04 -12.02 -2.53
C GLY A 556 -26.23 -11.21 -3.05
N ASN A 557 -27.41 -11.78 -2.92
CA ASN A 557 -28.67 -11.17 -3.33
C ASN A 557 -29.27 -10.34 -2.20
N MET A 558 -29.93 -9.24 -2.55
CA MET A 558 -30.72 -8.48 -1.58
C MET A 558 -31.93 -9.32 -1.15
N MET A 559 -32.01 -9.63 0.16
CA MET A 559 -33.22 -10.24 0.71
C MET A 559 -34.19 -9.15 1.19
N ARG A 560 -35.47 -9.31 0.88
CA ARG A 560 -36.55 -8.56 1.55
C ARG A 560 -36.65 -9.04 2.99
N PHE A 561 -36.57 -8.10 3.92
CA PHE A 561 -37.08 -8.29 5.29
C PHE A 561 -38.51 -7.79 5.38
#